data_47567dbc8bed7dbb3927d0bfca2c37d5
#
_entry.id   47567dbc8bed7dbb3927d0bfca2c37d5
#
_cell.length_a   1.000
_cell.length_b   1.000
_cell.length_c   1.000
_cell.angle_alpha   90.00
_cell.angle_beta   90.00
_cell.angle_gamma   90.00
#
_symmetry.space_group_name_H-M   'P 1'
#
loop_
_entity.id
_entity.type
_entity.pdbx_description
1 polymer ?
#
loop_
_entity_poly.entity_id
_entity_poly.type
_entity_poly.pdbx_seq_one_letter_code
_entity_poly.pdbx_strand_id
1 'polypeptide(L)'
;MAISDLVPELADAAAALVDAAGRAGLQPRITSTVRTRSEQARLYRRFLAGASGYNVAPPGFSAHEYGEAFDMVTSPMEALADVGATWLDWGGYWGPGDAVHFELPGATARAKQRGRESPWYVDLVAGLSLSIPLSLVLSFLGIPSSARTSISPEQERYLRDLATSQGLR
;
A
#
# COMPACT_ATOMS: atom_id res chain seq x y z
N MET A 1 10.79 -3.35 -11.41
CA MET A 1 9.71 -2.35 -11.32
C MET A 1 9.66 -1.61 -12.64
N ALA A 2 8.71 -1.92 -13.48
CA ALA A 2 8.50 -1.26 -14.76
C ALA A 2 7.09 -0.69 -14.83
N ILE A 3 6.89 0.41 -15.57
CA ILE A 3 5.56 0.97 -15.82
C ILE A 3 4.67 -0.08 -16.50
N SER A 4 5.24 -0.93 -17.35
CA SER A 4 4.55 -2.04 -18.03
C SER A 4 3.99 -3.12 -17.09
N ASP A 5 4.37 -3.12 -15.80
CA ASP A 5 3.82 -4.04 -14.81
C ASP A 5 2.43 -3.59 -14.31
N LEU A 6 2.09 -2.31 -14.52
CA LEU A 6 0.80 -1.72 -14.15
C LEU A 6 -0.32 -2.24 -15.07
N VAL A 7 -1.58 -2.09 -14.65
CA VAL A 7 -2.71 -2.31 -15.56
C VAL A 7 -2.58 -1.38 -16.78
N PRO A 8 -2.97 -1.83 -18.00
CA PRO A 8 -2.67 -1.09 -19.24
C PRO A 8 -3.08 0.37 -19.22
N GLU A 9 -4.27 0.66 -18.72
CA GLU A 9 -4.79 2.03 -18.61
C GLU A 9 -3.89 2.92 -17.74
N LEU A 10 -3.41 2.39 -16.59
CA LEU A 10 -2.53 3.13 -15.72
C LEU A 10 -1.10 3.23 -16.28
N ALA A 11 -0.63 2.21 -16.97
CA ALA A 11 0.69 2.21 -17.60
C ALA A 11 0.81 3.33 -18.63
N ASP A 12 -0.18 3.46 -19.51
CA ASP A 12 -0.22 4.51 -20.54
C ASP A 12 -0.31 5.91 -19.90
N ALA A 13 -1.18 6.08 -18.92
CA ALA A 13 -1.34 7.35 -18.23
C ALA A 13 -0.10 7.74 -17.41
N ALA A 14 0.54 6.79 -16.73
CA ALA A 14 1.77 7.03 -15.98
C ALA A 14 2.94 7.41 -16.91
N ALA A 15 3.07 6.75 -18.06
CA ALA A 15 4.07 7.10 -19.08
C ALA A 15 3.83 8.54 -19.60
N ALA A 16 2.59 8.87 -19.93
CA ALA A 16 2.22 10.21 -20.38
C ALA A 16 2.50 11.29 -19.30
N LEU A 17 2.28 10.98 -18.02
CA LEU A 17 2.57 11.91 -16.92
C LEU A 17 4.08 12.13 -16.76
N VAL A 18 4.88 11.07 -16.84
CA VAL A 18 6.35 11.17 -16.82
C VAL A 18 6.84 12.03 -17.97
N ASP A 19 6.34 11.82 -19.18
CA ASP A 19 6.68 12.62 -20.35
C ASP A 19 6.27 14.09 -20.19
N ALA A 20 5.09 14.36 -19.68
CA ALA A 20 4.59 15.72 -19.46
C ALA A 20 5.45 16.46 -18.42
N ALA A 21 5.80 15.82 -17.31
CA ALA A 21 6.69 16.37 -16.31
C ALA A 21 8.09 16.62 -16.87
N GLY A 22 8.61 15.70 -17.69
CA GLY A 22 9.89 15.87 -18.38
C GLY A 22 9.90 17.06 -19.34
N ARG A 23 8.84 17.24 -20.14
CA ARG A 23 8.67 18.42 -21.02
C ARG A 23 8.55 19.73 -20.25
N ALA A 24 8.06 19.69 -19.03
CA ALA A 24 8.03 20.85 -18.12
C ALA A 24 9.40 21.14 -17.47
N GLY A 25 10.44 20.40 -17.84
CA GLY A 25 11.81 20.59 -17.32
C GLY A 25 12.07 19.91 -15.97
N LEU A 26 11.14 19.08 -15.49
CA LEU A 26 11.31 18.31 -14.28
C LEU A 26 12.07 17.00 -14.54
N GLN A 27 12.54 16.36 -13.47
CA GLN A 27 13.20 15.05 -13.53
C GLN A 27 12.35 14.01 -12.81
N PRO A 28 11.22 13.55 -13.42
CA PRO A 28 10.35 12.56 -12.82
C PRO A 28 11.03 11.18 -12.73
N ARG A 29 10.78 10.46 -11.63
CA ARG A 29 11.30 9.11 -11.43
C ARG A 29 10.26 8.26 -10.72
N ILE A 30 9.81 7.19 -11.37
CA ILE A 30 8.98 6.17 -10.75
C ILE A 30 9.81 5.43 -9.69
N THR A 31 9.29 5.34 -8.47
CA THR A 31 9.96 4.72 -7.32
C THR A 31 9.32 3.40 -6.91
N SER A 32 8.06 3.17 -7.28
CA SER A 32 7.34 1.93 -7.04
C SER A 32 6.25 1.75 -8.10
N THR A 33 6.00 0.52 -8.51
CA THR A 33 4.89 0.11 -9.37
C THR A 33 4.12 -1.02 -8.69
N VAL A 34 3.99 -2.19 -9.33
CA VAL A 34 3.38 -3.37 -8.74
C VAL A 34 4.24 -3.89 -7.59
N ARG A 35 3.58 -4.24 -6.50
CA ARG A 35 4.18 -4.92 -5.33
C ARG A 35 3.58 -6.31 -5.20
N THR A 36 4.42 -7.27 -4.93
CA THR A 36 3.94 -8.59 -4.50
C THR A 36 3.35 -8.53 -3.10
N ARG A 37 2.48 -9.47 -2.76
CA ARG A 37 1.91 -9.58 -1.41
C ARG A 37 3.01 -9.72 -0.34
N SER A 38 4.10 -10.42 -0.63
CA SER A 38 5.23 -10.58 0.29
C SER A 38 5.99 -9.27 0.53
N GLU A 39 6.16 -8.45 -0.50
CA GLU A 39 6.75 -7.10 -0.36
C GLU A 39 5.85 -6.19 0.46
N GLN A 40 4.55 -6.19 0.19
CA GLN A 40 3.58 -5.43 0.96
C GLN A 40 3.57 -5.87 2.44
N ALA A 41 3.64 -7.18 2.71
CA ALA A 41 3.73 -7.71 4.07
C ALA A 41 4.99 -7.23 4.80
N ARG A 42 6.13 -7.17 4.09
CA ARG A 42 7.39 -6.65 4.65
C ARG A 42 7.29 -5.16 4.99
N LEU A 43 6.69 -4.35 4.11
CA LEU A 43 6.47 -2.93 4.35
C LEU A 43 5.53 -2.72 5.54
N TYR A 44 4.44 -3.47 5.60
CA TYR A 44 3.47 -3.40 6.66
C TYR A 44 4.05 -3.75 8.03
N ARG A 45 4.88 -4.81 8.12
CA ARG A 45 5.61 -5.13 9.36
C ARG A 45 6.52 -3.99 9.82
N ARG A 46 7.23 -3.34 8.91
CA ARG A 46 8.06 -2.16 9.24
C ARG A 46 7.21 -1.00 9.76
N PHE A 47 6.07 -0.75 9.15
CA PHE A 47 5.11 0.25 9.62
C PHE A 47 4.63 -0.05 11.04
N LEU A 48 4.22 -1.28 11.33
CA LEU A 48 3.78 -1.70 12.67
C LEU A 48 4.89 -1.62 13.72
N ALA A 49 6.13 -1.81 13.30
CA ALA A 49 7.31 -1.65 14.18
C ALA A 49 7.71 -0.17 14.39
N GLY A 50 6.95 0.80 13.85
CA GLY A 50 7.28 2.22 13.92
C GLY A 50 8.48 2.64 13.06
N ALA A 51 8.94 1.78 12.17
CA ALA A 51 10.09 2.01 11.29
C ALA A 51 9.69 2.56 9.90
N SER A 52 8.49 3.10 9.78
CA SER A 52 7.98 3.78 8.59
C SER A 52 7.37 5.11 8.99
N GLY A 53 7.71 6.17 8.27
CA GLY A 53 7.18 7.54 8.49
C GLY A 53 5.81 7.78 7.84
N TYR A 54 5.21 6.77 7.19
CA TYR A 54 3.94 6.87 6.47
C TYR A 54 3.08 5.63 6.70
N ASN A 55 1.77 5.78 6.49
CA ASN A 55 0.83 4.68 6.60
C ASN A 55 1.05 3.65 5.48
N VAL A 56 0.99 2.38 5.85
CA VAL A 56 1.12 1.26 4.91
C VAL A 56 -0.13 0.39 5.01
N ALA A 57 -0.78 0.11 3.89
CA ALA A 57 -1.92 -0.79 3.85
C ALA A 57 -1.51 -2.23 4.18
N PRO A 58 -2.38 -3.01 4.85
CA PRO A 58 -2.16 -4.45 5.03
C PRO A 58 -2.00 -5.16 3.67
N PRO A 59 -1.28 -6.30 3.62
CA PRO A 59 -1.20 -7.12 2.41
C PRO A 59 -2.58 -7.55 1.91
N GLY A 60 -2.80 -7.44 0.61
CA GLY A 60 -4.09 -7.65 -0.04
C GLY A 60 -4.97 -6.40 -0.09
N PHE A 61 -4.57 -5.31 0.56
CA PHE A 61 -5.35 -4.07 0.67
C PHE A 61 -4.71 -2.87 -0.01
N SER A 62 -3.57 -3.06 -0.67
CA SER A 62 -2.85 -2.00 -1.38
C SER A 62 -3.18 -2.00 -2.87
N ALA A 63 -3.49 -0.84 -3.44
CA ALA A 63 -3.69 -0.67 -4.88
C ALA A 63 -2.46 -1.10 -5.71
N HIS A 64 -1.25 -0.96 -5.14
CA HIS A 64 -0.02 -1.46 -5.77
C HIS A 64 0.00 -2.96 -6.02
N GLU A 65 -0.66 -3.76 -5.17
CA GLU A 65 -0.70 -5.22 -5.36
C GLU A 65 -1.54 -5.64 -6.57
N TYR A 66 -2.37 -4.74 -7.07
CA TYR A 66 -3.26 -4.95 -8.21
C TYR A 66 -2.83 -4.18 -9.46
N GLY A 67 -1.68 -3.51 -9.42
CA GLY A 67 -1.19 -2.70 -10.52
C GLY A 67 -1.99 -1.43 -10.78
N GLU A 68 -2.78 -0.98 -9.81
CA GLU A 68 -3.67 0.18 -9.93
C GLU A 68 -3.09 1.45 -9.28
N ALA A 69 -1.82 1.41 -8.84
CA ALA A 69 -1.09 2.56 -8.28
C ALA A 69 0.40 2.51 -8.59
N PHE A 70 1.03 3.68 -8.59
CA PHE A 70 2.47 3.84 -8.67
C PHE A 70 2.94 4.98 -7.75
N ASP A 71 4.20 4.92 -7.32
CA ASP A 71 4.84 6.01 -6.60
C ASP A 71 5.84 6.72 -7.51
N MET A 72 5.86 8.05 -7.47
CA MET A 72 6.75 8.88 -8.25
C MET A 72 7.30 10.04 -7.41
N VAL A 73 8.53 10.38 -7.66
CA VAL A 73 9.17 11.62 -7.18
C VAL A 73 9.63 12.45 -8.36
N THR A 74 9.93 13.73 -8.14
CA THR A 74 10.51 14.59 -9.15
C THR A 74 11.62 15.46 -8.54
N SER A 75 12.43 16.08 -9.40
CA SER A 75 13.38 17.11 -9.00
C SER A 75 13.06 18.39 -9.79
N PRO A 76 12.85 19.52 -9.11
CA PRO A 76 12.78 19.67 -7.66
C PRO A 76 11.57 18.97 -7.06
N MET A 77 11.65 18.56 -5.77
CA MET A 77 10.59 17.77 -5.12
C MET A 77 9.31 18.58 -4.87
N GLU A 78 9.43 19.89 -4.73
CA GLU A 78 8.33 20.83 -4.54
C GLU A 78 7.35 20.82 -5.72
N ALA A 79 7.86 20.56 -6.93
CA ALA A 79 7.03 20.48 -8.14
C ALA A 79 6.15 19.22 -8.20
N LEU A 80 6.30 18.29 -7.26
CA LEU A 80 5.48 17.09 -7.22
C LEU A 80 3.98 17.42 -7.00
N ALA A 81 3.68 18.53 -6.31
CA ALA A 81 2.32 19.01 -6.13
C ALA A 81 1.66 19.41 -7.46
N ASP A 82 2.40 20.07 -8.36
CA ASP A 82 1.91 20.46 -9.68
C ASP A 82 1.68 19.23 -10.57
N VAL A 83 2.55 18.24 -10.46
CA VAL A 83 2.38 16.95 -11.14
C VAL A 83 1.15 16.21 -10.60
N GLY A 84 0.93 16.25 -9.28
CA GLY A 84 -0.27 15.70 -8.63
C GLY A 84 -1.55 16.41 -9.11
N ALA A 85 -1.53 17.73 -9.23
CA ALA A 85 -2.65 18.52 -9.77
C ALA A 85 -2.93 18.11 -11.24
N THR A 86 -1.90 17.97 -12.06
CA THR A 86 -2.03 17.47 -13.43
C THR A 86 -2.67 16.08 -13.46
N TRP A 87 -2.27 15.20 -12.55
CA TRP A 87 -2.86 13.86 -12.46
C TRP A 87 -4.35 13.88 -12.10
N LEU A 88 -4.74 14.77 -11.18
CA LEU A 88 -6.16 15.00 -10.85
C LEU A 88 -6.96 15.52 -12.05
N ASP A 89 -6.40 16.48 -12.80
CA ASP A 89 -7.03 17.03 -14.01
C ASP A 89 -7.25 15.95 -15.10
N TRP A 90 -6.38 14.93 -15.15
CA TRP A 90 -6.52 13.78 -16.04
C TRP A 90 -7.47 12.71 -15.52
N GLY A 91 -8.10 12.95 -14.37
CA GLY A 91 -9.08 12.04 -13.76
C GLY A 91 -8.47 10.96 -12.87
N GLY A 92 -7.19 11.04 -12.56
CA GLY A 92 -6.55 10.18 -11.57
C GLY A 92 -6.88 10.56 -10.12
N TYR A 93 -6.32 9.84 -9.16
CA TYR A 93 -6.39 10.22 -7.75
C TYR A 93 -4.98 10.48 -7.19
N TRP A 94 -4.83 11.59 -6.50
CA TRP A 94 -3.63 12.03 -5.80
C TRP A 94 -4.04 12.84 -4.58
N GLY A 95 -3.22 12.79 -3.50
CA GLY A 95 -3.50 13.57 -2.30
C GLY A 95 -2.24 13.93 -1.52
N PRO A 96 -2.21 15.12 -0.86
CA PRO A 96 -1.04 15.64 -0.17
C PRO A 96 -0.62 14.81 1.05
N GLY A 97 -1.49 13.93 1.55
CA GLY A 97 -1.18 13.03 2.68
C GLY A 97 -0.21 11.91 2.32
N ASP A 98 -0.09 11.58 1.02
CA ASP A 98 0.90 10.68 0.45
C ASP A 98 1.29 11.21 -0.93
N ALA A 99 2.07 12.28 -0.94
CA ALA A 99 2.35 13.07 -2.12
C ALA A 99 3.09 12.31 -3.24
N VAL A 100 3.73 11.19 -2.92
CA VAL A 100 4.39 10.35 -3.92
C VAL A 100 3.46 9.36 -4.58
N HIS A 101 2.28 9.11 -4.01
CA HIS A 101 1.34 8.08 -4.42
C HIS A 101 0.32 8.60 -5.45
N PHE A 102 0.25 7.90 -6.59
CA PHE A 102 -0.65 8.16 -7.71
C PHE A 102 -1.45 6.90 -8.01
N GLU A 103 -2.77 6.99 -8.12
CA GLU A 103 -3.60 5.82 -8.41
C GLU A 103 -4.76 6.13 -9.37
N LEU A 104 -5.35 5.07 -9.92
CA LEU A 104 -6.62 5.17 -10.63
C LEU A 104 -7.76 5.57 -9.66
N PRO A 105 -8.80 6.27 -10.14
CA PRO A 105 -9.94 6.63 -9.31
C PRO A 105 -10.54 5.40 -8.63
N GLY A 106 -10.65 5.44 -7.31
CA GLY A 106 -11.22 4.37 -6.51
C GLY A 106 -10.36 3.09 -6.36
N ALA A 107 -9.10 3.11 -6.80
CA ALA A 107 -8.20 1.95 -6.73
C ALA A 107 -8.03 1.46 -5.29
N THR A 108 -7.78 2.36 -4.34
CA THR A 108 -7.70 2.02 -2.92
C THR A 108 -9.00 1.38 -2.39
N ALA A 109 -10.17 1.86 -2.82
CA ALA A 109 -11.45 1.27 -2.41
C ALA A 109 -11.62 -0.16 -2.96
N ARG A 110 -11.29 -0.36 -4.25
CA ARG A 110 -11.31 -1.69 -4.89
C ARG A 110 -10.32 -2.65 -4.22
N ALA A 111 -9.11 -2.19 -3.93
CA ALA A 111 -8.10 -2.99 -3.24
C ALA A 111 -8.59 -3.46 -1.86
N LYS A 112 -9.20 -2.55 -1.08
CA LYS A 112 -9.82 -2.89 0.22
C LYS A 112 -10.94 -3.91 0.08
N GLN A 113 -11.79 -3.78 -0.93
CA GLN A 113 -12.85 -4.76 -1.20
C GLN A 113 -12.26 -6.13 -1.55
N ARG A 114 -11.33 -6.20 -2.50
CA ARG A 114 -10.63 -7.44 -2.89
C ARG A 114 -9.91 -8.10 -1.72
N GLY A 115 -9.29 -7.30 -0.85
CA GLY A 115 -8.65 -7.79 0.38
C GLY A 115 -9.64 -8.48 1.30
N ARG A 116 -10.85 -7.91 1.51
CA ARG A 116 -11.92 -8.48 2.35
C ARG A 116 -12.56 -9.73 1.76
N GLU A 117 -12.63 -9.82 0.44
CA GLU A 117 -13.21 -10.95 -0.30
C GLU A 117 -12.20 -12.10 -0.52
N SER A 118 -10.94 -11.88 -0.16
CA SER A 118 -9.90 -12.88 -0.32
C SER A 118 -10.21 -14.13 0.54
N PRO A 119 -10.10 -15.36 -0.02
CA PRO A 119 -10.41 -16.59 0.72
C PRO A 119 -9.70 -16.68 2.05
N TRP A 120 -8.41 -16.32 2.10
CA TRP A 120 -7.65 -16.32 3.34
C TRP A 120 -8.22 -15.37 4.40
N TYR A 121 -8.80 -14.22 4.00
CA TYR A 121 -9.42 -13.27 4.92
C TYR A 121 -10.79 -13.78 5.40
N VAL A 122 -11.55 -14.41 4.50
CA VAL A 122 -12.86 -15.01 4.82
C VAL A 122 -12.70 -16.20 5.77
N ASP A 123 -11.78 -17.13 5.47
CA ASP A 123 -11.50 -18.31 6.31
C ASP A 123 -11.04 -17.90 7.70
N LEU A 124 -10.32 -16.84 7.79
CA LEU A 124 -9.79 -16.23 8.95
C LEU A 124 -10.88 -15.61 9.85
N VAL A 125 -11.78 -14.81 9.27
CA VAL A 125 -12.91 -14.22 10.01
C VAL A 125 -13.86 -15.31 10.49
N ALA A 126 -14.02 -16.39 9.72
CA ALA A 126 -14.86 -17.53 10.06
C ALA A 126 -14.21 -18.46 11.12
N GLY A 127 -12.86 -18.56 11.11
CA GLY A 127 -12.11 -19.50 11.97
C GLY A 127 -11.64 -18.92 13.31
N LEU A 128 -11.69 -17.60 13.47
CA LEU A 128 -11.00 -16.94 14.57
C LEU A 128 -11.90 -16.46 15.72
N SER A 129 -12.42 -17.41 16.47
CA SER A 129 -12.56 -17.22 17.92
C SER A 129 -11.17 -17.44 18.58
N LEU A 130 -10.19 -16.60 18.22
CA LEU A 130 -8.85 -16.80 18.74
C LEU A 130 -8.73 -16.23 20.14
N SER A 131 -8.60 -17.15 21.09
CA SER A 131 -8.16 -16.90 22.46
C SER A 131 -6.68 -16.54 22.60
N ILE A 132 -5.96 -16.33 21.50
CA ILE A 132 -4.53 -15.95 21.52
C ILE A 132 -4.39 -14.47 21.87
N PRO A 133 -3.68 -14.11 22.95
CA PRO A 133 -3.44 -12.71 23.30
C PRO A 133 -2.70 -11.95 22.19
N LEU A 134 -3.13 -10.69 21.91
CA LEU A 134 -2.45 -9.85 20.90
C LEU A 134 -0.94 -9.69 21.21
N SER A 135 -0.57 -9.63 22.48
CA SER A 135 0.84 -9.55 22.90
C SER A 135 1.66 -10.75 22.41
N LEU A 136 1.08 -11.95 22.39
CA LEU A 136 1.75 -13.15 21.89
C LEU A 136 1.90 -13.10 20.38
N VAL A 137 0.87 -12.63 19.66
CA VAL A 137 0.90 -12.41 18.21
C VAL A 137 2.00 -11.42 17.83
N LEU A 138 2.06 -10.28 18.51
CA LEU A 138 3.08 -9.26 18.28
C LEU A 138 4.49 -9.79 18.53
N SER A 139 4.68 -10.52 19.65
CA SER A 139 5.96 -11.14 19.99
C SER A 139 6.41 -12.14 18.93
N PHE A 140 5.50 -13.02 18.48
CA PHE A 140 5.79 -14.01 17.43
C PHE A 140 6.21 -13.36 16.10
N LEU A 141 5.58 -12.24 15.75
CA LEU A 141 5.89 -11.48 14.53
C LEU A 141 7.09 -10.54 14.69
N GLY A 142 7.72 -10.48 15.88
CA GLY A 142 8.84 -9.58 16.16
C GLY A 142 8.42 -8.11 16.24
N ILE A 143 7.16 -7.82 16.56
CA ILE A 143 6.61 -6.47 16.68
C ILE A 143 6.64 -6.05 18.15
N PRO A 144 7.23 -4.90 18.51
CA PRO A 144 7.32 -4.47 19.89
C PRO A 144 5.92 -4.21 20.47
N SER A 145 5.73 -4.59 21.73
CA SER A 145 4.44 -4.42 22.43
C SER A 145 3.99 -2.96 22.56
N SER A 146 4.92 -2.00 22.45
CA SER A 146 4.62 -0.56 22.41
C SER A 146 3.79 -0.15 21.18
N ALA A 147 3.79 -0.95 20.11
CA ALA A 147 2.95 -0.71 18.93
C ALA A 147 1.45 -0.97 19.20
N ARG A 148 1.10 -1.61 20.32
CA ARG A 148 -0.26 -2.02 20.65
C ARG A 148 -1.28 -0.88 20.71
N THR A 149 -0.86 0.28 21.19
CA THR A 149 -1.75 1.45 21.37
C THR A 149 -2.14 2.13 20.06
N SER A 150 -1.41 1.85 18.98
CA SER A 150 -1.65 2.41 17.65
C SER A 150 -2.30 1.42 16.67
N ILE A 151 -2.57 0.17 17.11
CA ILE A 151 -3.11 -0.88 16.26
C ILE A 151 -4.64 -0.78 16.25
N SER A 152 -5.24 -0.58 15.06
CA SER A 152 -6.68 -0.63 14.87
C SER A 152 -7.20 -2.06 14.98
N PRO A 153 -8.52 -2.27 15.25
CA PRO A 153 -9.11 -3.62 15.26
C PRO A 153 -8.91 -4.41 13.96
N GLU A 154 -8.87 -3.72 12.81
CA GLU A 154 -8.60 -4.32 11.50
C GLU A 154 -7.14 -4.77 11.38
N GLN A 155 -6.21 -3.96 11.88
CA GLN A 155 -4.78 -4.29 11.94
C GLN A 155 -4.51 -5.44 12.92
N GLU A 156 -5.17 -5.46 14.08
CA GLU A 156 -5.04 -6.57 15.03
C GLU A 156 -5.46 -7.89 14.40
N ARG A 157 -6.61 -7.91 13.73
CA ARG A 157 -7.12 -9.08 13.04
C ARG A 157 -6.10 -9.58 12.02
N TYR A 158 -5.60 -8.70 11.15
CA TYR A 158 -4.57 -9.06 10.17
C TYR A 158 -3.31 -9.67 10.82
N LEU A 159 -2.84 -9.12 11.95
CA LEU A 159 -1.65 -9.64 12.64
C LEU A 159 -1.86 -11.04 13.17
N ARG A 160 -3.04 -11.34 13.70
CA ARG A 160 -3.40 -12.68 14.17
C ARG A 160 -3.32 -13.69 13.02
N ASP A 161 -3.73 -13.30 11.84
CA ASP A 161 -3.73 -14.11 10.63
C ASP A 161 -2.35 -14.40 10.13
N LEU A 162 -1.56 -13.35 10.04
CA LEU A 162 -0.17 -13.48 9.65
C LEU A 162 0.58 -14.42 10.60
N ALA A 163 0.37 -14.28 11.91
CA ALA A 163 0.98 -15.15 12.90
C ALA A 163 0.54 -16.61 12.75
N THR A 164 -0.76 -16.84 12.55
CA THR A 164 -1.32 -18.18 12.33
C THR A 164 -0.80 -18.81 11.03
N SER A 165 -0.74 -18.04 9.94
CA SER A 165 -0.18 -18.52 8.67
C SER A 165 1.30 -18.88 8.75
N GLN A 166 2.04 -18.31 9.72
CA GLN A 166 3.44 -18.59 10.00
C GLN A 166 3.65 -19.65 11.08
N GLY A 167 2.57 -20.26 11.58
CA GLY A 167 2.64 -21.42 12.50
C GLY A 167 2.35 -21.13 13.96
N LEU A 168 1.92 -19.92 14.34
CA LEU A 168 1.40 -19.66 15.68
C LEU A 168 0.06 -20.37 15.85
N ARG A 169 -0.01 -21.32 16.80
CA ARG A 169 -1.21 -22.09 17.14
C ARG A 169 -1.61 -21.87 18.60
#